data_d3086a2b448fff3af5d972f70169b5e9
#
_entry.id   d3086a2b448fff3af5d972f70169b5e9
#
_cell.length_a   1.000
_cell.length_b   1.000
_cell.length_c   1.000
_cell.angle_alpha   90.00
_cell.angle_beta   90.00
_cell.angle_gamma   90.00
#
_symmetry.space_group_name_H-M   'P 1'
#
loop_
_entity.id
_entity.type
_entity.pdbx_description
1 polymer ?
#
loop_
_entity_poly.entity_id
_entity_poly.type
_entity_poly.pdbx_seq_one_letter_code
_entity_poly.pdbx_strand_id
1 'polypeptide(L)'
;MTLLKSLQKTYSICLNRNILSIVIQDYIKKNEFNSSKLVFSKSPFEVVTIKELIQQIDAKKKSKNKLPSWYHSAKIYYPPKLNIEQCSSEITAKYKASIIEGDKIADITGGFGIDSYYFSKTFKTVHHFELNKCLSEITAHNFLVLKRNN
;
A
#
# COMPACT_ATOMS: atom_id res chain seq x y z
N MET A 1 -33.01 20.50 9.65
CA MET A 1 -32.59 19.39 8.78
C MET A 1 -31.41 19.76 7.85
N THR A 2 -30.65 20.82 8.14
CA THR A 2 -29.60 21.37 7.24
C THR A 2 -28.16 21.23 7.79
N LEU A 3 -27.99 20.87 9.06
CA LEU A 3 -26.66 20.74 9.70
C LEU A 3 -25.99 19.36 9.53
N LEU A 4 -26.76 18.31 9.22
CA LEU A 4 -26.21 16.95 9.01
C LEU A 4 -25.59 16.75 7.60
N LYS A 5 -25.91 17.60 6.63
CA LYS A 5 -25.33 17.51 5.27
C LYS A 5 -23.96 18.18 5.16
N SER A 6 -23.55 19.04 6.09
CA SER A 6 -22.25 19.73 6.07
C SER A 6 -21.12 18.93 6.66
N LEU A 7 -21.43 17.92 7.49
CA LEU A 7 -20.42 17.04 8.14
C LEU A 7 -19.97 15.84 7.29
N GLN A 8 -20.61 15.60 6.14
CA GLN A 8 -20.22 14.53 5.21
C GLN A 8 -19.11 14.92 4.22
N LYS A 9 -18.56 16.15 4.30
CA LYS A 9 -17.70 16.71 3.25
C LYS A 9 -16.20 16.73 3.53
N THR A 10 -15.67 15.98 4.47
CA THR A 10 -14.21 15.94 4.70
C THR A 10 -13.68 14.61 5.24
N TYR A 11 -14.22 13.49 4.81
CA TYR A 11 -13.43 12.27 4.85
C TYR A 11 -12.65 12.22 3.54
N SER A 12 -11.40 12.66 3.57
CA SER A 12 -10.43 12.34 2.54
C SER A 12 -10.40 10.80 2.46
N ILE A 13 -10.99 10.24 1.41
CA ILE A 13 -10.92 8.81 1.15
C ILE A 13 -9.48 8.53 0.75
N CYS A 14 -8.66 8.17 1.72
CA CYS A 14 -7.25 7.89 1.51
C CYS A 14 -7.03 6.68 0.57
N LEU A 15 -8.03 5.80 0.49
CA LEU A 15 -7.97 4.57 -0.27
C LEU A 15 -9.21 4.45 -1.16
N ASN A 16 -9.02 4.66 -2.47
CA ASN A 16 -10.08 4.40 -3.45
C ASN A 16 -10.23 2.89 -3.65
N ARG A 17 -11.18 2.27 -2.95
CA ARG A 17 -11.41 0.82 -2.98
C ARG A 17 -11.77 0.28 -4.36
N ASN A 18 -12.26 1.12 -5.29
CA ASN A 18 -12.56 0.70 -6.65
C ASN A 18 -11.29 0.18 -7.39
N ILE A 19 -10.11 0.72 -7.04
CA ILE A 19 -8.82 0.27 -7.57
C ILE A 19 -8.59 -1.22 -7.32
N LEU A 20 -9.19 -1.79 -6.27
CA LEU A 20 -9.04 -3.20 -5.89
C LEU A 20 -9.96 -4.15 -6.66
N SER A 21 -10.83 -3.63 -7.54
CA SER A 21 -11.68 -4.47 -8.41
C SER A 21 -10.82 -5.24 -9.41
N ILE A 22 -11.28 -6.44 -9.78
CA ILE A 22 -10.54 -7.33 -10.70
C ILE A 22 -10.25 -6.62 -12.03
N VAL A 23 -11.23 -5.93 -12.59
CA VAL A 23 -11.10 -5.25 -13.89
C VAL A 23 -10.02 -4.17 -13.86
N ILE A 24 -9.97 -3.38 -12.78
CA ILE A 24 -8.97 -2.31 -12.64
C ILE A 24 -7.58 -2.89 -12.32
N GLN A 25 -7.49 -3.93 -11.51
CA GLN A 25 -6.23 -4.63 -11.24
C GLN A 25 -5.64 -5.26 -12.52
N ASP A 26 -6.47 -5.83 -13.37
CA ASP A 26 -6.04 -6.36 -14.69
C ASP A 26 -5.57 -5.23 -15.61
N TYR A 27 -6.25 -4.08 -15.61
CA TYR A 27 -5.81 -2.90 -16.35
C TYR A 27 -4.45 -2.41 -15.89
N ILE A 28 -4.23 -2.30 -14.57
CA ILE A 28 -2.96 -1.91 -13.96
C ILE A 28 -1.85 -2.88 -14.40
N LYS A 29 -2.11 -4.19 -14.34
CA LYS A 29 -1.15 -5.22 -14.76
C LYS A 29 -0.79 -5.14 -16.24
N LYS A 30 -1.79 -4.97 -17.12
CA LYS A 30 -1.57 -4.87 -18.58
C LYS A 30 -0.77 -3.63 -18.97
N ASN A 31 -0.86 -2.54 -18.20
CA ASN A 31 -0.20 -1.28 -18.50
C ASN A 31 1.09 -1.03 -17.70
N GLU A 32 1.63 -2.03 -17.03
CA GLU A 32 2.82 -1.91 -16.15
C GLU A 32 4.03 -1.24 -16.84
N PHE A 33 4.20 -1.46 -18.14
CA PHE A 33 5.32 -0.91 -18.93
C PHE A 33 4.93 0.29 -19.81
N ASN A 34 3.69 0.75 -19.74
CA ASN A 34 3.13 1.78 -20.60
C ASN A 34 2.61 3.02 -19.84
N SER A 35 2.95 3.19 -18.56
CA SER A 35 2.40 4.28 -17.73
C SER A 35 2.64 5.67 -18.34
N SER A 36 3.79 5.91 -18.97
CA SER A 36 4.10 7.18 -19.62
C SER A 36 3.14 7.53 -20.78
N LYS A 37 2.65 6.53 -21.50
CA LYS A 37 1.68 6.74 -22.59
C LYS A 37 0.30 7.12 -22.08
N LEU A 38 0.00 6.80 -20.81
CA LEU A 38 -1.31 7.08 -20.20
C LEU A 38 -1.44 8.52 -19.69
N VAL A 39 -0.35 9.28 -19.57
CA VAL A 39 -0.35 10.64 -18.96
C VAL A 39 -1.33 11.58 -19.65
N PHE A 40 -1.49 11.47 -20.97
CA PHE A 40 -2.39 12.30 -21.76
C PHE A 40 -3.73 11.61 -22.08
N SER A 41 -3.97 10.44 -21.52
CA SER A 41 -5.20 9.68 -21.74
C SER A 41 -6.27 10.03 -20.70
N LYS A 42 -7.53 9.78 -21.04
CA LYS A 42 -8.61 9.76 -20.06
C LYS A 42 -8.65 8.38 -19.37
N SER A 43 -9.12 8.35 -18.13
CA SER A 43 -9.40 7.08 -17.47
C SER A 43 -10.48 6.31 -18.24
N PRO A 44 -10.32 5.01 -18.47
CA PRO A 44 -11.39 4.17 -19.00
C PRO A 44 -12.44 3.80 -17.94
N PHE A 45 -12.28 4.27 -16.71
CA PHE A 45 -13.18 4.02 -15.57
C PHE A 45 -13.68 5.34 -14.99
N GLU A 46 -14.99 5.45 -14.75
CA GLU A 46 -15.59 6.65 -14.14
C GLU A 46 -15.19 6.84 -12.67
N VAL A 47 -14.97 5.73 -11.96
CA VAL A 47 -14.73 5.70 -10.49
C VAL A 47 -13.26 5.82 -10.10
N VAL A 48 -12.33 5.84 -11.06
CA VAL A 48 -10.88 5.94 -10.84
C VAL A 48 -10.27 6.89 -11.87
N THR A 49 -9.51 7.85 -11.41
CA THR A 49 -8.83 8.82 -12.28
C THR A 49 -7.60 8.19 -12.95
N ILE A 50 -7.21 8.75 -14.11
CA ILE A 50 -5.98 8.32 -14.78
C ILE A 50 -4.74 8.54 -13.92
N LYS A 51 -4.72 9.57 -13.08
CA LYS A 51 -3.64 9.87 -12.15
C LYS A 51 -3.50 8.77 -11.09
N GLU A 52 -4.62 8.28 -10.53
CA GLU A 52 -4.61 7.16 -9.58
C GLU A 52 -4.12 5.88 -10.26
N LEU A 53 -4.54 5.59 -11.48
CA LEU A 53 -4.07 4.43 -12.25
C LEU A 53 -2.56 4.47 -12.48
N ILE A 54 -2.03 5.60 -12.95
CA ILE A 54 -0.59 5.80 -13.17
C ILE A 54 0.18 5.62 -11.87
N GLN A 55 -0.31 6.21 -10.77
CA GLN A 55 0.31 6.05 -9.45
C GLN A 55 0.40 4.57 -9.03
N GLN A 56 -0.67 3.80 -9.19
CA GLN A 56 -0.67 2.38 -8.85
C GLN A 56 0.26 1.58 -9.77
N ILE A 57 0.27 1.87 -11.07
CA ILE A 57 1.14 1.22 -12.06
C ILE A 57 2.61 1.46 -11.71
N ASP A 58 3.01 2.72 -11.51
CA ASP A 58 4.40 3.09 -11.23
C ASP A 58 4.90 2.53 -9.90
N ALA A 59 4.07 2.61 -8.86
CA ALA A 59 4.41 2.07 -7.55
C ALA A 59 4.50 0.54 -7.58
N LYS A 60 3.58 -0.16 -8.25
CA LYS A 60 3.64 -1.61 -8.47
C LYS A 60 4.92 -2.00 -9.21
N LYS A 61 5.22 -1.35 -10.33
CA LYS A 61 6.45 -1.58 -11.11
C LYS A 61 7.71 -1.40 -10.25
N LYS A 62 7.76 -0.34 -9.44
CA LYS A 62 8.88 -0.07 -8.52
C LYS A 62 9.03 -1.15 -7.44
N SER A 63 7.93 -1.76 -7.01
CA SER A 63 7.95 -2.82 -6.00
C SER A 63 8.49 -4.16 -6.52
N LYS A 64 8.55 -4.40 -7.82
CA LYS A 64 8.86 -5.68 -8.44
C LYS A 64 10.09 -6.37 -7.85
N ASN A 65 11.22 -5.66 -7.79
CA ASN A 65 12.49 -6.22 -7.30
C ASN A 65 12.68 -5.99 -5.79
N LYS A 66 12.08 -4.93 -5.25
CA LYS A 66 12.27 -4.53 -3.85
C LYS A 66 11.34 -5.26 -2.92
N LEU A 67 10.11 -5.53 -3.35
CA LEU A 67 8.99 -6.09 -2.58
C LEU A 67 8.29 -7.20 -3.38
N PRO A 68 8.97 -8.29 -3.77
CA PRO A 68 8.38 -9.32 -4.63
C PRO A 68 7.12 -9.96 -4.03
N SER A 69 7.05 -10.16 -2.70
CA SER A 69 5.84 -10.71 -2.07
C SER A 69 4.62 -9.79 -2.25
N TRP A 70 4.78 -8.46 -2.15
CA TRP A 70 3.70 -7.50 -2.45
C TRP A 70 3.38 -7.46 -3.93
N TYR A 71 4.40 -7.45 -4.79
CA TYR A 71 4.23 -7.41 -6.24
C TYR A 71 3.39 -8.58 -6.77
N HIS A 72 3.63 -9.78 -6.26
CA HIS A 72 2.92 -11.00 -6.69
C HIS A 72 1.58 -11.21 -5.97
N SER A 73 1.32 -10.49 -4.87
CA SER A 73 0.03 -10.58 -4.17
C SER A 73 -1.05 -9.78 -4.90
N ALA A 74 -2.22 -10.38 -5.05
CA ALA A 74 -3.40 -9.70 -5.59
C ALA A 74 -3.94 -8.67 -4.58
N LYS A 75 -4.63 -7.63 -5.08
CA LYS A 75 -5.34 -6.64 -4.26
C LYS A 75 -4.45 -5.81 -3.31
N ILE A 76 -3.15 -5.75 -3.54
CA ILE A 76 -2.28 -4.77 -2.86
C ILE A 76 -2.64 -3.37 -3.34
N TYR A 77 -2.83 -2.45 -2.40
CA TYR A 77 -2.93 -1.03 -2.67
C TYR A 77 -1.58 -0.37 -2.47
N TYR A 78 -1.05 0.24 -3.50
CA TYR A 78 0.28 0.86 -3.44
C TYR A 78 0.19 2.33 -3.01
N PRO A 79 1.01 2.78 -2.05
CA PRO A 79 1.15 4.20 -1.72
C PRO A 79 1.87 4.94 -2.86
N PRO A 80 2.02 6.27 -2.78
CA PRO A 80 2.86 7.01 -3.71
C PRO A 80 4.25 6.37 -3.86
N LYS A 81 4.81 6.43 -5.08
CA LYS A 81 6.10 5.80 -5.45
C LYS A 81 7.23 6.13 -4.46
N LEU A 82 7.26 7.36 -3.94
CA LEU A 82 8.24 7.78 -2.95
C LEU A 82 8.25 6.89 -1.70
N ASN A 83 7.09 6.50 -1.19
CA ASN A 83 6.99 5.60 -0.03
C ASN A 83 7.58 4.22 -0.33
N ILE A 84 7.44 3.73 -1.58
CA ILE A 84 8.08 2.48 -1.99
C ILE A 84 9.61 2.66 -2.05
N GLU A 85 10.09 3.79 -2.49
CA GLU A 85 11.53 4.07 -2.55
C GLU A 85 12.17 4.16 -1.16
N GLN A 86 11.46 4.75 -0.21
CA GLN A 86 11.94 4.98 1.16
C GLN A 86 11.80 3.77 2.10
N CYS A 87 10.91 2.81 1.83
CA CYS A 87 10.75 1.65 2.70
C CYS A 87 11.94 0.67 2.59
N SER A 88 12.08 -0.23 3.54
CA SER A 88 13.04 -1.34 3.48
C SER A 88 12.73 -2.28 2.29
N SER A 89 13.75 -2.92 1.73
CA SER A 89 13.54 -4.08 0.87
C SER A 89 13.08 -5.29 1.70
N GLU A 90 12.47 -6.28 1.06
CA GLU A 90 12.13 -7.53 1.76
C GLU A 90 13.36 -8.23 2.34
N ILE A 91 14.50 -8.18 1.65
CA ILE A 91 15.75 -8.76 2.12
C ILE A 91 16.21 -8.05 3.40
N THR A 92 16.20 -6.72 3.39
CA THR A 92 16.58 -5.90 4.55
C THR A 92 15.65 -6.14 5.73
N ALA A 93 14.33 -6.17 5.50
CA ALA A 93 13.35 -6.41 6.55
C ALA A 93 13.44 -7.81 7.15
N LYS A 94 13.68 -8.83 6.32
CA LYS A 94 13.95 -10.21 6.78
C LYS A 94 15.20 -10.26 7.66
N TYR A 95 16.27 -9.60 7.23
CA TYR A 95 17.50 -9.55 8.01
C TYR A 95 17.27 -8.86 9.36
N LYS A 96 16.62 -7.70 9.39
CA LYS A 96 16.26 -7.03 10.65
C LYS A 96 15.48 -7.94 11.58
N ALA A 97 14.48 -8.66 11.06
CA ALA A 97 13.65 -9.58 11.84
C ALA A 97 14.44 -10.80 12.35
N SER A 98 15.55 -11.19 11.71
CA SER A 98 16.37 -12.33 12.13
C SER A 98 17.39 -12.01 13.22
N ILE A 99 17.69 -10.72 13.45
CA ILE A 99 18.72 -10.32 14.44
C ILE A 99 18.11 -9.72 15.71
N ILE A 100 16.79 -9.56 15.78
CA ILE A 100 16.09 -9.02 16.94
C ILE A 100 15.23 -10.11 17.56
N GLU A 101 15.29 -10.25 18.87
CA GLU A 101 14.53 -11.24 19.64
C GLU A 101 13.60 -10.54 20.63
N GLY A 102 12.48 -11.17 20.94
CA GLY A 102 11.52 -10.70 21.93
C GLY A 102 10.09 -11.13 21.63
N ASP A 103 9.19 -10.85 22.56
CA ASP A 103 7.76 -11.15 22.42
C ASP A 103 7.00 -10.00 21.74
N LYS A 104 7.42 -8.76 21.97
CA LYS A 104 6.74 -7.55 21.49
C LYS A 104 7.74 -6.59 20.88
N ILE A 105 7.36 -5.93 19.80
CA ILE A 105 8.16 -4.89 19.13
C ILE A 105 7.28 -3.72 18.72
N ALA A 106 7.84 -2.52 18.74
CA ALA A 106 7.21 -1.32 18.22
C ALA A 106 8.03 -0.76 17.04
N ASP A 107 7.39 -0.63 15.88
CA ASP A 107 7.91 0.06 14.71
C ASP A 107 7.34 1.48 14.72
N ILE A 108 8.13 2.44 15.20
CA ILE A 108 7.71 3.85 15.42
C ILE A 108 7.79 4.70 14.15
N THR A 109 8.28 4.15 13.06
CA THR A 109 8.37 4.78 11.73
C THR A 109 7.83 3.84 10.67
N GLY A 110 6.67 3.26 10.94
CA GLY A 110 6.13 2.09 10.25
C GLY A 110 5.99 2.21 8.73
N GLY A 111 5.70 3.42 8.23
CA GLY A 111 5.64 3.68 6.79
C GLY A 111 4.70 2.72 6.06
N PHE A 112 5.19 2.12 4.98
CA PHE A 112 4.45 1.11 4.22
C PHE A 112 4.39 -0.27 4.91
N GLY A 113 4.97 -0.40 6.12
CA GLY A 113 4.83 -1.57 6.98
C GLY A 113 5.69 -2.78 6.61
N ILE A 114 6.74 -2.61 5.80
CA ILE A 114 7.55 -3.75 5.36
C ILE A 114 8.30 -4.38 6.53
N ASP A 115 8.94 -3.56 7.38
CA ASP A 115 9.63 -4.05 8.57
C ASP A 115 8.62 -4.68 9.55
N SER A 116 7.52 -3.99 9.85
CA SER A 116 6.43 -4.52 10.70
C SER A 116 5.88 -5.85 10.21
N TYR A 117 5.71 -6.04 8.87
CA TYR A 117 5.26 -7.31 8.29
C TYR A 117 6.25 -8.45 8.59
N TYR A 118 7.56 -8.20 8.48
CA TYR A 118 8.54 -9.24 8.75
C TYR A 118 8.72 -9.50 10.25
N PHE A 119 8.61 -8.47 11.09
CA PHE A 119 8.55 -8.63 12.54
C PHE A 119 7.34 -9.47 12.97
N SER A 120 6.20 -9.35 12.31
CA SER A 120 5.02 -10.17 12.64
C SER A 120 5.18 -11.67 12.37
N LYS A 121 6.29 -12.10 11.77
CA LYS A 121 6.64 -13.52 11.60
C LYS A 121 7.44 -14.10 12.78
N THR A 122 8.06 -13.24 13.56
CA THR A 122 8.96 -13.62 14.67
C THR A 122 8.43 -13.17 16.03
N PHE A 123 7.72 -12.05 16.11
CA PHE A 123 7.18 -11.50 17.34
C PHE A 123 5.69 -11.88 17.52
N LYS A 124 5.27 -12.08 18.76
CA LYS A 124 3.85 -12.34 19.11
C LYS A 124 2.98 -11.11 18.90
N THR A 125 3.55 -9.90 19.12
CA THR A 125 2.84 -8.64 18.98
C THR A 125 3.74 -7.60 18.31
N VAL A 126 3.24 -6.96 17.26
CA VAL A 126 3.90 -5.86 16.57
C VAL A 126 3.01 -4.61 16.64
N HIS A 127 3.54 -3.54 17.19
CA HIS A 127 2.89 -2.23 17.17
C HIS A 127 3.44 -1.40 16.01
N HIS A 128 2.59 -1.11 15.03
CA HIS A 128 2.95 -0.28 13.88
C HIS A 128 2.45 1.15 14.10
N PHE A 129 3.35 2.12 14.13
CA PHE A 129 3.01 3.54 14.28
C PHE A 129 3.38 4.30 13.01
N GLU A 130 2.40 5.00 12.43
CA GLU A 130 2.56 5.84 11.26
C GLU A 130 1.72 7.12 11.43
N LEU A 131 2.36 8.28 11.29
CA LEU A 131 1.72 9.59 11.43
C LEU A 131 0.82 9.95 10.26
N ASN A 132 1.19 9.50 9.06
CA ASN A 132 0.38 9.69 7.86
C ASN A 132 -0.79 8.72 7.89
N LYS A 133 -1.98 9.24 8.21
CA LYS A 133 -3.21 8.46 8.29
C LYS A 133 -3.49 7.66 7.02
N CYS A 134 -3.28 8.25 5.84
CA CYS A 134 -3.52 7.55 4.58
C CYS A 134 -2.55 6.37 4.38
N LEU A 135 -1.28 6.55 4.72
CA LEU A 135 -0.30 5.47 4.63
C LEU A 135 -0.60 4.37 5.63
N SER A 136 -1.02 4.73 6.85
CA SER A 136 -1.46 3.77 7.87
C SER A 136 -2.68 2.95 7.40
N GLU A 137 -3.69 3.58 6.78
CA GLU A 137 -4.86 2.87 6.24
C GLU A 137 -4.48 1.92 5.09
N ILE A 138 -3.59 2.34 4.19
CA ILE A 138 -3.06 1.50 3.10
C ILE A 138 -2.33 0.29 3.69
N THR A 139 -1.48 0.49 4.69
CA THR A 139 -0.71 -0.57 5.35
C THR A 139 -1.65 -1.56 6.05
N ALA A 140 -2.63 -1.09 6.79
CA ALA A 140 -3.63 -1.94 7.45
C ALA A 140 -4.40 -2.81 6.42
N HIS A 141 -4.84 -2.21 5.28
CA HIS A 141 -5.47 -2.97 4.21
C HIS A 141 -4.54 -4.08 3.66
N ASN A 142 -3.28 -3.74 3.39
CA ASN A 142 -2.33 -4.70 2.83
C ASN A 142 -1.98 -5.83 3.81
N PHE A 143 -1.95 -5.56 5.11
CA PHE A 143 -1.75 -6.60 6.13
C PHE A 143 -2.90 -7.60 6.13
N LEU A 144 -4.15 -7.16 5.98
CA LEU A 144 -5.30 -8.06 5.82
C LEU A 144 -5.14 -8.94 4.56
N VAL A 145 -4.74 -8.34 3.44
CA VAL A 145 -4.48 -9.07 2.17
C VAL A 145 -3.38 -10.10 2.34
N LEU A 146 -2.30 -9.73 3.03
CA LEU A 146 -1.15 -10.60 3.29
C LEU A 146 -1.36 -11.55 4.48
N LYS A 147 -2.58 -11.53 5.09
CA LYS A 147 -2.98 -12.35 6.24
C LYS A 147 -2.05 -12.16 7.46
N ARG A 148 -1.79 -10.92 7.82
CA ARG A 148 -1.01 -10.52 9.00
C ARG A 148 -1.81 -9.57 9.89
N ASN A 149 -2.31 -10.08 11.02
CA ASN A 149 -3.21 -9.36 11.93
C ASN A 149 -2.71 -9.40 13.40
N ASN A 150 -1.44 -9.68 13.64
CA ASN A 150 -0.86 -9.79 14.99
C ASN A 150 -0.10 -8.55 15.45
#